data_91fa914f603e9f38cb51d2d6abd6ffbf
#
_entry.id   91fa914f603e9f38cb51d2d6abd6ffbf
#
_cell.length_a   1.000
_cell.length_b   1.000
_cell.length_c   1.000
_cell.angle_alpha   90.00
_cell.angle_beta   90.00
_cell.angle_gamma   90.00
#
_symmetry.space_group_name_H-M   'P 1'
#
loop_
_entity.id
_entity.type
_entity.pdbx_description
1 polymer ?
#
loop_
_entity_poly.entity_id
_entity_poly.type
_entity_poly.pdbx_seq_one_letter_code
_entity_poly.pdbx_strand_id
1 'polypeptide(L)'
;MNEFQLKYGCNPNQKPSRIFMADGSELPVEILNGRPGYINFLDAFNGYQLVKELKEATGLPAATSFKHVSPAGAAVGLPLTDVLKKIYWVDESIGELSPLACAYARARGADRMSSFGDFISLSDVCDVATAKLIQHEVSDGIIAPGYEDEALEILKSKKKGNYNIIKIDHSYKPEPIERKQVYGVTFEQGRNEFVINEELLGNVVTENKEISQQAKIDLIIALITLKYTQSNSVCYAKGGQAIGIGAGQQSRIHCTRLAGSKADNWFLRQNPKVLNLPFKENIGRADRDNAIDLYIGEDYMDVLADGEWERVFTEKPEVFTKEEKRAWLDKNTDVALGSDAFFPFGDNIERAYKSGVKYIAQPGGSIRDDNVIETCNKRNIAMCFTGMRLFHH
;
A
#
# COMPACT_ATOMS: atom_id res chain seq x y z
N MET A 1 -21.95 21.49 1.19
CA MET A 1 -20.77 22.34 0.89
C MET A 1 -20.45 22.18 -0.60
N ASN A 2 -20.54 23.30 -1.35
CA ASN A 2 -20.39 23.26 -2.82
C ASN A 2 -18.95 23.47 -3.30
N GLU A 3 -18.11 24.05 -2.44
CA GLU A 3 -16.68 24.19 -2.70
C GLU A 3 -15.91 24.25 -1.39
N PHE A 4 -14.62 23.96 -1.47
CA PHE A 4 -13.71 24.11 -0.34
C PHE A 4 -12.44 24.83 -0.83
N GLN A 5 -12.19 26.00 -0.24
CA GLN A 5 -11.01 26.81 -0.57
C GLN A 5 -9.76 26.19 0.07
N LEU A 6 -8.71 26.07 -0.74
CA LEU A 6 -7.44 25.53 -0.32
C LEU A 6 -6.42 26.67 -0.15
N LYS A 7 -5.44 26.43 0.72
CA LYS A 7 -4.38 27.42 0.97
C LYS A 7 -3.55 27.67 -0.29
N TYR A 8 -3.26 26.60 -1.05
CA TYR A 8 -2.58 26.59 -2.34
C TYR A 8 -2.82 25.23 -3.01
N GLY A 9 -2.39 25.07 -4.25
CA GLY A 9 -2.46 23.82 -4.99
C GLY A 9 -1.37 22.83 -4.56
N CYS A 10 -0.67 22.22 -5.53
CA CYS A 10 0.45 21.32 -5.23
C CYS A 10 1.62 22.05 -4.54
N ASN A 11 1.81 23.33 -4.83
CA ASN A 11 2.91 24.13 -4.30
C ASN A 11 2.41 25.49 -3.79
N PRO A 12 3.16 26.14 -2.87
CA PRO A 12 2.74 27.42 -2.26
C PRO A 12 2.47 28.57 -3.24
N ASN A 13 3.09 28.56 -4.40
CA ASN A 13 2.91 29.58 -5.45
C ASN A 13 1.65 29.33 -6.29
N GLN A 14 1.05 28.16 -6.22
CA GLN A 14 -0.10 27.78 -7.05
C GLN A 14 -1.41 28.22 -6.40
N LYS A 15 -1.71 29.51 -6.55
CA LYS A 15 -2.90 30.17 -6.01
C LYS A 15 -3.64 30.92 -7.13
N PRO A 16 -4.98 31.01 -7.07
CA PRO A 16 -5.89 30.45 -6.06
C PRO A 16 -6.02 28.93 -6.20
N SER A 17 -6.58 28.27 -5.16
CA SER A 17 -6.80 26.83 -5.17
C SER A 17 -8.10 26.47 -4.45
N ARG A 18 -8.87 25.54 -5.04
CA ARG A 18 -10.12 25.04 -4.46
C ARG A 18 -10.47 23.67 -5.01
N ILE A 19 -11.33 22.96 -4.31
CA ILE A 19 -12.04 21.80 -4.86
C ILE A 19 -13.53 22.12 -4.96
N PHE A 20 -14.19 21.62 -5.99
CA PHE A 20 -15.63 21.83 -6.23
C PHE A 20 -16.13 20.82 -7.26
N MET A 21 -17.45 20.64 -7.33
CA MET A 21 -18.07 19.81 -8.35
C MET A 21 -18.33 20.65 -9.61
N ALA A 22 -17.94 20.14 -10.79
CA ALA A 22 -18.08 20.85 -12.05
C ALA A 22 -19.53 21.22 -12.39
N ASP A 23 -20.50 20.43 -11.94
CA ASP A 23 -21.93 20.66 -12.12
C ASP A 23 -22.56 21.59 -11.08
N GLY A 24 -21.76 22.10 -10.13
CA GLY A 24 -22.21 22.99 -9.05
C GLY A 24 -22.91 22.29 -7.89
N SER A 25 -22.98 20.95 -7.90
CA SER A 25 -23.55 20.18 -6.80
C SER A 25 -22.66 20.23 -5.56
N GLU A 26 -23.15 19.68 -4.46
CA GLU A 26 -22.38 19.57 -3.23
C GLU A 26 -21.24 18.55 -3.38
N LEU A 27 -20.12 18.83 -2.71
CA LEU A 27 -19.02 17.87 -2.58
C LEU A 27 -19.50 16.60 -1.85
N PRO A 28 -19.04 15.42 -2.26
CA PRO A 28 -19.44 14.15 -1.62
C PRO A 28 -18.76 13.91 -0.27
N VAL A 29 -18.19 14.94 0.33
CA VAL A 29 -17.43 14.85 1.59
C VAL A 29 -17.83 15.95 2.55
N GLU A 30 -17.63 15.66 3.83
CA GLU A 30 -17.72 16.59 4.95
C GLU A 30 -16.38 16.60 5.68
N ILE A 31 -15.86 17.79 5.99
CA ILE A 31 -14.62 17.94 6.73
C ILE A 31 -14.98 18.02 8.22
N LEU A 32 -14.69 16.95 8.96
CA LEU A 32 -15.02 16.89 10.39
C LEU A 32 -13.98 17.56 11.27
N ASN A 33 -12.75 17.67 10.81
CA ASN A 33 -11.65 18.30 11.54
C ASN A 33 -10.52 18.65 10.60
N GLY A 34 -9.71 19.65 10.95
CA GLY A 34 -8.52 20.05 10.21
C GLY A 34 -8.84 20.86 8.93
N ARG A 35 -7.82 21.06 8.13
CA ARG A 35 -7.91 21.75 6.83
C ARG A 35 -7.07 20.98 5.79
N PRO A 36 -7.62 19.94 5.16
CA PRO A 36 -6.89 19.16 4.16
C PRO A 36 -6.42 20.03 3.01
N GLY A 37 -5.22 19.75 2.50
CA GLY A 37 -4.67 20.43 1.34
C GLY A 37 -5.01 19.71 0.03
N TYR A 38 -4.53 20.28 -1.06
CA TYR A 38 -4.75 19.80 -2.43
C TYR A 38 -4.32 18.34 -2.59
N ILE A 39 -3.09 18.00 -2.19
CA ILE A 39 -2.56 16.63 -2.29
C ILE A 39 -3.30 15.69 -1.34
N ASN A 40 -3.68 16.15 -0.15
CA ASN A 40 -4.48 15.35 0.79
C ASN A 40 -5.80 14.88 0.16
N PHE A 41 -6.49 15.75 -0.57
CA PHE A 41 -7.72 15.38 -1.26
C PHE A 41 -7.48 14.41 -2.41
N LEU A 42 -6.38 14.56 -3.15
CA LEU A 42 -6.02 13.59 -4.18
C LEU A 42 -5.78 12.20 -3.57
N ASP A 43 -5.03 12.15 -2.47
CA ASP A 43 -4.81 10.90 -1.72
C ASP A 43 -6.13 10.32 -1.21
N ALA A 44 -6.98 11.16 -0.61
CA ALA A 44 -8.25 10.74 -0.03
C ALA A 44 -9.19 10.12 -1.07
N PHE A 45 -9.40 10.78 -2.21
CA PHE A 45 -10.33 10.32 -3.22
C PHE A 45 -9.81 9.09 -3.98
N ASN A 46 -8.52 8.99 -4.23
CA ASN A 46 -7.93 7.79 -4.82
C ASN A 46 -7.94 6.62 -3.83
N GLY A 47 -7.54 6.86 -2.60
CA GLY A 47 -7.49 5.84 -1.56
C GLY A 47 -8.86 5.27 -1.22
N TYR A 48 -9.89 6.11 -1.16
CA TYR A 48 -11.24 5.64 -0.87
C TYR A 48 -11.79 4.73 -1.98
N GLN A 49 -11.54 5.06 -3.24
CA GLN A 49 -11.93 4.20 -4.36
C GLN A 49 -11.27 2.83 -4.26
N LEU A 50 -9.98 2.79 -3.92
CA LEU A 50 -9.24 1.56 -3.74
C LEU A 50 -9.86 0.66 -2.66
N VAL A 51 -10.12 1.18 -1.48
CA VAL A 51 -10.65 0.39 -0.36
C VAL A 51 -12.10 -0.03 -0.60
N LYS A 52 -12.89 0.79 -1.27
CA LYS A 52 -14.25 0.45 -1.68
C LYS A 52 -14.25 -0.76 -2.63
N GLU A 53 -13.38 -0.76 -3.63
CA GLU A 53 -13.24 -1.88 -4.57
C GLU A 53 -12.73 -3.14 -3.88
N LEU A 54 -11.76 -3.02 -2.96
CA LEU A 54 -11.27 -4.17 -2.19
C LEU A 54 -12.38 -4.82 -1.37
N LYS A 55 -13.20 -4.02 -0.71
CA LYS A 55 -14.34 -4.56 0.05
C LYS A 55 -15.37 -5.23 -0.86
N GLU A 56 -15.71 -4.62 -1.97
CA GLU A 56 -16.66 -5.19 -2.94
C GLU A 56 -16.14 -6.52 -3.50
N ALA A 57 -14.84 -6.62 -3.80
CA ALA A 57 -14.24 -7.81 -4.38
C ALA A 57 -14.02 -8.96 -3.37
N THR A 58 -13.72 -8.64 -2.11
CA THR A 58 -13.33 -9.65 -1.11
C THR A 58 -14.39 -9.90 -0.01
N GLY A 59 -15.33 -8.97 0.15
CA GLY A 59 -16.29 -9.00 1.25
C GLY A 59 -15.70 -8.64 2.61
N LEU A 60 -14.42 -8.26 2.68
CA LEU A 60 -13.70 -7.94 3.90
C LEU A 60 -13.49 -6.43 4.03
N PRO A 61 -13.50 -5.88 5.27
CA PRO A 61 -13.08 -4.51 5.48
C PRO A 61 -11.67 -4.28 4.93
N ALA A 62 -11.45 -3.09 4.36
CA ALA A 62 -10.20 -2.76 3.71
C ALA A 62 -9.66 -1.41 4.17
N ALA A 63 -8.34 -1.27 4.09
CA ALA A 63 -7.62 -0.03 4.39
C ALA A 63 -6.47 0.18 3.40
N THR A 64 -6.09 1.43 3.20
CA THR A 64 -4.89 1.80 2.44
C THR A 64 -4.19 2.98 3.10
N SER A 65 -2.88 3.02 2.91
CA SER A 65 -2.00 4.12 3.29
C SER A 65 -1.50 4.77 2.00
N PHE A 66 -1.85 6.03 1.79
CA PHE A 66 -1.48 6.77 0.58
C PHE A 66 -0.44 7.83 0.88
N LYS A 67 0.46 8.04 -0.07
CA LYS A 67 1.42 9.15 -0.04
C LYS A 67 1.83 9.51 -1.48
N HIS A 68 1.88 10.81 -1.77
CA HIS A 68 2.18 11.30 -3.13
C HIS A 68 1.30 10.64 -4.21
N VAL A 69 0.00 10.54 -3.91
CA VAL A 69 -1.03 10.07 -4.84
C VAL A 69 -0.80 8.62 -5.32
N SER A 70 -0.16 7.81 -4.48
CA SER A 70 0.00 6.37 -4.71
C SER A 70 -0.09 5.61 -3.39
N PRO A 71 -0.57 4.36 -3.39
CA PRO A 71 -0.59 3.57 -2.17
C PRO A 71 0.82 3.13 -1.77
N ALA A 72 1.16 3.31 -0.49
CA ALA A 72 2.32 2.70 0.15
C ALA A 72 1.99 1.29 0.64
N GLY A 73 0.72 1.04 0.91
CA GLY A 73 0.18 -0.26 1.31
C GLY A 73 -1.33 -0.31 1.16
N ALA A 74 -1.86 -1.51 1.02
CA ALA A 74 -3.29 -1.79 0.94
C ALA A 74 -3.55 -3.19 1.48
N ALA A 75 -4.66 -3.40 2.17
CA ALA A 75 -4.94 -4.67 2.82
C ALA A 75 -6.42 -4.86 3.13
N VAL A 76 -6.78 -6.12 3.36
CA VAL A 76 -8.09 -6.52 3.88
C VAL A 76 -7.96 -7.06 5.31
N GLY A 77 -9.07 -7.13 6.02
CA GLY A 77 -9.12 -7.42 7.45
C GLY A 77 -8.97 -8.90 7.80
N LEU A 78 -7.78 -9.45 7.62
CA LEU A 78 -7.42 -10.78 8.09
C LEU A 78 -6.66 -10.69 9.42
N PRO A 79 -6.82 -11.68 10.33
CA PRO A 79 -6.13 -11.66 11.62
C PRO A 79 -4.62 -11.53 11.51
N LEU A 80 -4.01 -10.85 12.48
CA LEU A 80 -2.56 -10.70 12.57
C LEU A 80 -1.94 -11.83 13.40
N THR A 81 -0.80 -12.34 12.94
CA THR A 81 0.06 -13.21 13.76
C THR A 81 0.79 -12.37 14.81
N ASP A 82 1.35 -13.02 15.83
CA ASP A 82 2.14 -12.31 16.85
C ASP A 82 3.36 -11.60 16.27
N VAL A 83 4.01 -12.20 15.25
CA VAL A 83 5.14 -11.59 14.55
C VAL A 83 4.68 -10.33 13.81
N LEU A 84 3.57 -10.39 13.10
CA LEU A 84 3.03 -9.22 12.39
C LEU A 84 2.64 -8.10 13.36
N LYS A 85 2.03 -8.43 14.50
CA LYS A 85 1.76 -7.44 15.55
C LYS A 85 3.02 -6.72 16.00
N LYS A 86 4.13 -7.45 16.16
CA LYS A 86 5.42 -6.86 16.55
C LYS A 86 5.96 -5.92 15.49
N ILE A 87 6.04 -6.36 14.24
CA ILE A 87 6.61 -5.52 13.17
C ILE A 87 5.73 -4.32 12.81
N TYR A 88 4.42 -4.38 13.13
CA TYR A 88 3.49 -3.28 12.90
C TYR A 88 3.29 -2.37 14.12
N TRP A 89 4.09 -2.58 15.18
CA TRP A 89 4.01 -1.80 16.42
C TRP A 89 2.62 -1.79 17.05
N VAL A 90 1.89 -2.90 16.98
CA VAL A 90 0.59 -3.03 17.64
C VAL A 90 0.79 -3.13 19.13
N ASP A 91 0.22 -2.17 19.87
CA ASP A 91 0.30 -2.13 21.31
C ASP A 91 -0.69 -3.14 21.92
N GLU A 92 -0.19 -4.02 22.77
CA GLU A 92 -1.00 -5.04 23.46
C GLU A 92 -2.13 -4.43 24.31
N SER A 93 -1.94 -3.19 24.78
CA SER A 93 -2.96 -2.49 25.58
C SER A 93 -4.23 -2.16 24.81
N ILE A 94 -4.19 -2.18 23.48
CA ILE A 94 -5.37 -1.94 22.63
C ILE A 94 -6.38 -3.09 22.76
N GLY A 95 -5.91 -4.30 23.06
CA GLY A 95 -6.72 -5.50 23.18
C GLY A 95 -7.03 -6.14 21.82
N GLU A 96 -8.22 -6.74 21.69
CA GLU A 96 -8.65 -7.39 20.46
C GLU A 96 -8.82 -6.39 19.33
N LEU A 97 -8.26 -6.72 18.15
CA LEU A 97 -8.39 -5.92 16.96
C LEU A 97 -9.60 -6.34 16.13
N SER A 98 -10.41 -5.35 15.73
CA SER A 98 -11.46 -5.59 14.73
C SER A 98 -10.84 -5.94 13.37
N PRO A 99 -11.62 -6.55 12.45
CA PRO A 99 -11.14 -6.77 11.07
C PRO A 99 -10.63 -5.48 10.41
N LEU A 100 -11.30 -4.36 10.61
CA LEU A 100 -10.86 -3.07 10.06
C LEU A 100 -9.52 -2.62 10.65
N ALA A 101 -9.31 -2.79 11.95
CA ALA A 101 -8.04 -2.50 12.61
C ALA A 101 -6.91 -3.38 12.06
N CYS A 102 -7.17 -4.66 11.81
CA CYS A 102 -6.21 -5.57 11.16
C CYS A 102 -5.87 -5.09 9.74
N ALA A 103 -6.86 -4.68 8.97
CA ALA A 103 -6.64 -4.14 7.62
C ALA A 103 -5.74 -2.91 7.66
N TYR A 104 -6.01 -1.98 8.57
CA TYR A 104 -5.19 -0.78 8.73
C TYR A 104 -3.74 -1.11 9.14
N ALA A 105 -3.56 -1.96 10.14
CA ALA A 105 -2.23 -2.36 10.59
C ALA A 105 -1.41 -2.99 9.46
N ARG A 106 -2.03 -3.84 8.65
CA ARG A 106 -1.40 -4.46 7.47
C ARG A 106 -1.06 -3.44 6.38
N ALA A 107 -2.00 -2.55 6.06
CA ALA A 107 -1.82 -1.55 5.01
C ALA A 107 -0.67 -0.59 5.32
N ARG A 108 -0.65 -0.07 6.55
CA ARG A 108 0.42 0.84 6.97
C ARG A 108 1.73 0.10 7.24
N GLY A 109 1.65 -1.09 7.79
CA GLY A 109 2.81 -1.84 8.28
C GLY A 109 3.69 -2.43 7.18
N ALA A 110 3.17 -2.61 5.98
CA ALA A 110 3.91 -3.19 4.86
C ALA A 110 5.13 -2.35 4.47
N ASP A 111 4.98 -1.03 4.48
CA ASP A 111 6.07 -0.09 4.17
C ASP A 111 5.96 1.11 5.13
N ARG A 112 6.51 0.93 6.31
CA ARG A 112 6.42 1.93 7.37
C ARG A 112 7.18 3.21 7.05
N MET A 113 8.25 3.10 6.25
CA MET A 113 9.03 4.28 5.82
C MET A 113 8.21 5.17 4.89
N SER A 114 7.58 4.59 3.88
CA SER A 114 6.73 5.33 2.94
C SER A 114 5.42 5.81 3.56
N SER A 115 4.93 5.12 4.59
CA SER A 115 3.68 5.48 5.27
C SER A 115 3.82 6.60 6.31
N PHE A 116 5.02 7.03 6.60
CA PHE A 116 5.26 8.15 7.52
C PHE A 116 4.69 9.45 6.93
N GLY A 117 3.70 10.04 7.59
CA GLY A 117 2.99 11.21 7.09
C GLY A 117 1.97 10.89 6.00
N ASP A 118 1.36 9.72 6.05
CA ASP A 118 0.40 9.22 5.07
C ASP A 118 -0.98 9.87 5.15
N PHE A 119 -1.82 9.53 4.17
CA PHE A 119 -3.26 9.74 4.22
C PHE A 119 -3.96 8.37 4.20
N ILE A 120 -4.81 8.11 5.20
CA ILE A 120 -5.44 6.82 5.43
C ILE A 120 -6.82 6.78 4.78
N SER A 121 -7.18 5.69 4.12
CA SER A 121 -8.55 5.43 3.68
C SER A 121 -9.07 4.13 4.28
N LEU A 122 -10.30 4.16 4.77
CA LEU A 122 -11.00 3.01 5.34
C LEU A 122 -12.30 2.75 4.58
N SER A 123 -12.60 1.49 4.31
CA SER A 123 -13.84 1.10 3.61
C SER A 123 -15.08 1.19 4.48
N ASP A 124 -14.92 1.07 5.79
CA ASP A 124 -15.99 0.99 6.78
C ASP A 124 -15.89 2.13 7.81
N VAL A 125 -16.94 2.27 8.61
CA VAL A 125 -16.94 3.19 9.74
C VAL A 125 -15.74 2.90 10.64
N CYS A 126 -14.95 3.95 10.92
CA CYS A 126 -13.78 3.84 11.78
C CYS A 126 -14.19 3.51 13.21
N ASP A 127 -13.79 2.36 13.69
CA ASP A 127 -14.05 1.91 15.06
C ASP A 127 -12.95 2.38 16.03
N VAL A 128 -13.20 2.17 17.32
CA VAL A 128 -12.28 2.61 18.38
C VAL A 128 -10.92 1.91 18.31
N ALA A 129 -10.89 0.61 18.03
CA ALA A 129 -9.64 -0.15 17.92
C ALA A 129 -8.75 0.41 16.81
N THR A 130 -9.34 0.72 15.65
CA THR A 130 -8.63 1.32 14.51
C THR A 130 -8.10 2.71 14.88
N ALA A 131 -8.91 3.55 15.50
CA ALA A 131 -8.51 4.89 15.94
C ALA A 131 -7.34 4.85 16.93
N LYS A 132 -7.34 3.89 17.86
CA LYS A 132 -6.25 3.69 18.82
C LYS A 132 -4.94 3.32 18.14
N LEU A 133 -4.97 2.50 17.08
CA LEU A 133 -3.78 2.22 16.28
C LEU A 133 -3.27 3.47 15.57
N ILE A 134 -4.17 4.22 14.94
CA ILE A 134 -3.83 5.46 14.21
C ILE A 134 -3.24 6.51 15.14
N GLN A 135 -3.70 6.58 16.37
CA GLN A 135 -3.29 7.57 17.37
C GLN A 135 -1.77 7.64 17.56
N HIS A 136 -1.09 6.52 17.47
CA HIS A 136 0.35 6.40 17.69
C HIS A 136 1.20 6.61 16.44
N GLU A 137 0.59 6.82 15.28
CA GLU A 137 1.29 6.92 14.01
C GLU A 137 1.36 8.37 13.50
N VAL A 138 2.43 8.71 12.79
CA VAL A 138 2.55 9.99 12.10
C VAL A 138 1.77 9.91 10.80
N SER A 139 0.69 10.68 10.72
CA SER A 139 -0.27 10.66 9.62
C SER A 139 -0.81 12.07 9.37
N ASP A 140 -1.11 12.40 8.12
CA ASP A 140 -1.67 13.71 7.75
C ASP A 140 -3.18 13.75 7.85
N GLY A 141 -3.85 12.62 7.65
CA GLY A 141 -5.30 12.59 7.69
C GLY A 141 -5.91 11.24 7.34
N ILE A 142 -7.23 11.23 7.34
CA ILE A 142 -8.05 10.04 7.16
C ILE A 142 -9.34 10.36 6.42
N ILE A 143 -9.80 9.45 5.58
CA ILE A 143 -11.12 9.42 4.97
C ILE A 143 -11.81 8.09 5.27
N ALA A 144 -13.06 8.16 5.68
CA ALA A 144 -13.91 7.00 5.95
C ALA A 144 -15.38 7.36 5.75
N PRO A 145 -16.29 6.39 5.57
CA PRO A 145 -17.72 6.65 5.44
C PRO A 145 -18.38 7.13 6.74
N GLY A 146 -17.70 7.00 7.86
CA GLY A 146 -18.16 7.45 9.17
C GLY A 146 -17.14 7.14 10.26
N TYR A 147 -17.44 7.57 11.47
CA TYR A 147 -16.58 7.41 12.65
C TYR A 147 -17.45 7.14 13.86
N GLU A 148 -17.12 6.14 14.66
CA GLU A 148 -17.71 6.01 15.99
C GLU A 148 -17.35 7.24 16.84
N ASP A 149 -18.22 7.66 17.73
CA ASP A 149 -18.04 8.89 18.52
C ASP A 149 -16.70 8.92 19.28
N GLU A 150 -16.37 7.83 19.98
CA GLU A 150 -15.11 7.73 20.70
C GLU A 150 -13.91 7.70 19.74
N ALA A 151 -14.02 7.01 18.61
CA ALA A 151 -12.98 6.98 17.59
C ALA A 151 -12.70 8.38 17.05
N LEU A 152 -13.74 9.16 16.77
CA LEU A 152 -13.62 10.53 16.29
C LEU A 152 -12.89 11.42 17.32
N GLU A 153 -13.21 11.31 18.59
CA GLU A 153 -12.55 12.07 19.66
C GLU A 153 -11.06 11.72 19.77
N ILE A 154 -10.71 10.43 19.65
CA ILE A 154 -9.31 9.99 19.63
C ILE A 154 -8.57 10.63 18.44
N LEU A 155 -9.14 10.58 17.26
CA LEU A 155 -8.52 11.13 16.04
C LEU A 155 -8.39 12.66 16.10
N LYS A 156 -9.39 13.36 16.62
CA LYS A 156 -9.34 14.81 16.80
C LYS A 156 -8.21 15.28 17.71
N SER A 157 -7.76 14.44 18.64
CA SER A 157 -6.65 14.79 19.54
C SER A 157 -5.29 14.79 18.87
N LYS A 158 -5.16 14.19 17.68
CA LYS A 158 -3.90 14.14 16.95
C LYS A 158 -3.50 15.52 16.41
N LYS A 159 -2.18 15.73 16.19
CA LYS A 159 -1.63 16.97 15.63
C LYS A 159 -2.10 18.21 16.37
N LYS A 160 -2.15 18.14 17.69
CA LYS A 160 -2.63 19.26 18.56
C LYS A 160 -4.04 19.74 18.16
N GLY A 161 -4.92 18.82 17.77
CA GLY A 161 -6.27 19.10 17.36
C GLY A 161 -6.47 19.42 15.88
N ASN A 162 -5.43 19.31 15.06
CA ASN A 162 -5.48 19.69 13.64
C ASN A 162 -5.45 18.51 12.66
N TYR A 163 -5.63 17.28 13.14
CA TYR A 163 -5.65 16.12 12.26
C TYR A 163 -6.77 16.24 11.23
N ASN A 164 -6.46 15.95 9.96
CA ASN A 164 -7.44 16.04 8.88
C ASN A 164 -8.37 14.83 8.90
N ILE A 165 -9.65 15.06 9.14
CA ILE A 165 -10.67 14.00 9.21
C ILE A 165 -11.76 14.30 8.20
N ILE A 166 -11.91 13.42 7.21
CA ILE A 166 -12.88 13.55 6.13
C ILE A 166 -13.91 12.42 6.24
N LYS A 167 -15.18 12.77 6.18
CA LYS A 167 -16.27 11.81 6.03
C LYS A 167 -16.76 11.85 4.58
N ILE A 168 -16.84 10.68 3.93
CA ILE A 168 -17.34 10.56 2.56
C ILE A 168 -18.72 9.94 2.54
N ASP A 169 -19.57 10.41 1.63
CA ASP A 169 -20.82 9.75 1.31
C ASP A 169 -20.53 8.46 0.52
N HIS A 170 -20.69 7.32 1.15
CA HIS A 170 -20.41 6.02 0.56
C HIS A 170 -21.35 5.65 -0.60
N SER A 171 -22.48 6.33 -0.72
CA SER A 171 -23.44 6.12 -1.82
C SER A 171 -23.12 6.96 -3.07
N TYR A 172 -22.20 7.90 -2.95
CA TYR A 172 -21.81 8.75 -4.06
C TYR A 172 -21.19 7.94 -5.22
N LYS A 173 -21.65 8.26 -6.43
CA LYS A 173 -21.11 7.69 -7.68
C LYS A 173 -20.67 8.84 -8.58
N PRO A 174 -19.38 8.88 -8.94
CA PRO A 174 -18.92 9.92 -9.88
C PRO A 174 -19.51 9.74 -11.27
N GLU A 175 -19.50 10.83 -12.04
CA GLU A 175 -19.90 10.79 -13.44
C GLU A 175 -19.05 9.79 -14.24
N PRO A 176 -19.64 9.15 -15.27
CA PRO A 176 -18.90 8.13 -16.04
C PRO A 176 -17.77 8.70 -16.91
N ILE A 177 -17.74 10.01 -17.11
CA ILE A 177 -16.69 10.70 -17.88
C ILE A 177 -15.84 11.54 -16.93
N GLU A 178 -14.53 11.40 -17.05
CA GLU A 178 -13.58 12.23 -16.30
C GLU A 178 -12.73 13.09 -17.23
N ARG A 179 -12.30 14.25 -16.73
CA ARG A 179 -11.53 15.25 -17.47
C ARG A 179 -10.29 15.66 -16.71
N LYS A 180 -9.26 15.98 -17.47
CA LYS A 180 -7.98 16.47 -16.96
C LYS A 180 -7.48 17.56 -17.90
N GLN A 181 -6.88 18.62 -17.35
CA GLN A 181 -6.28 19.68 -18.15
C GLN A 181 -4.75 19.65 -18.08
N VAL A 182 -4.11 19.71 -19.24
CA VAL A 182 -2.65 19.83 -19.36
C VAL A 182 -2.40 20.91 -20.41
N TYR A 183 -1.66 21.93 -20.03
CA TYR A 183 -1.34 23.09 -20.90
C TYR A 183 -2.60 23.73 -21.51
N GLY A 184 -3.68 23.80 -20.74
CA GLY A 184 -4.98 24.34 -21.20
C GLY A 184 -5.80 23.40 -22.09
N VAL A 185 -5.22 22.28 -22.53
CA VAL A 185 -5.92 21.25 -23.30
C VAL A 185 -6.67 20.33 -22.37
N THR A 186 -7.96 20.14 -22.61
CA THR A 186 -8.79 19.22 -21.83
C THR A 186 -8.74 17.83 -22.44
N PHE A 187 -8.31 16.87 -21.62
CA PHE A 187 -8.37 15.45 -21.91
C PHE A 187 -9.64 14.86 -21.30
N GLU A 188 -10.35 14.05 -22.07
CA GLU A 188 -11.61 13.43 -21.65
C GLU A 188 -11.54 11.94 -21.90
N GLN A 189 -11.96 11.14 -20.91
CA GLN A 189 -12.04 9.69 -21.03
C GLN A 189 -13.17 9.14 -20.15
N GLY A 190 -13.62 7.93 -20.45
CA GLY A 190 -14.45 7.18 -19.51
C GLY A 190 -13.64 6.85 -18.24
N ARG A 191 -14.30 6.93 -17.07
CA ARG A 191 -13.69 6.46 -15.83
C ARG A 191 -13.34 4.97 -15.96
N ASN A 192 -12.26 4.56 -15.29
CA ASN A 192 -11.92 3.15 -15.22
C ASN A 192 -12.88 2.40 -14.26
N GLU A 193 -13.97 1.90 -14.83
CA GLU A 193 -14.99 1.11 -14.11
C GLU A 193 -14.79 -0.39 -14.26
N PHE A 194 -13.63 -0.82 -14.75
CA PHE A 194 -13.28 -2.24 -14.91
C PHE A 194 -13.29 -2.95 -13.58
N VAL A 195 -14.10 -4.02 -13.48
CA VAL A 195 -14.25 -4.79 -12.26
C VAL A 195 -13.20 -5.90 -12.18
N ILE A 196 -12.45 -5.92 -11.09
CA ILE A 196 -11.44 -6.95 -10.80
C ILE A 196 -12.06 -7.94 -9.81
N ASN A 197 -12.21 -9.21 -10.24
CA ASN A 197 -12.76 -10.30 -9.45
C ASN A 197 -12.09 -11.63 -9.82
N GLU A 198 -12.51 -12.73 -9.22
CA GLU A 198 -11.94 -14.06 -9.48
C GLU A 198 -12.05 -14.51 -10.94
N GLU A 199 -13.10 -14.12 -11.66
CA GLU A 199 -13.28 -14.49 -13.06
C GLU A 199 -12.12 -14.00 -13.93
N LEU A 200 -11.56 -12.86 -13.58
CA LEU A 200 -10.40 -12.28 -14.26
C LEU A 200 -9.17 -13.18 -14.19
N LEU A 201 -9.08 -14.06 -13.21
CA LEU A 201 -7.94 -14.95 -12.96
C LEU A 201 -8.10 -16.32 -13.64
N GLY A 202 -9.15 -16.50 -14.44
CA GLY A 202 -9.49 -17.79 -15.03
C GLY A 202 -8.58 -18.27 -16.19
N ASN A 203 -7.88 -17.34 -16.86
CA ASN A 203 -7.02 -17.70 -18.00
C ASN A 203 -5.58 -17.96 -17.56
N VAL A 204 -5.34 -19.12 -16.97
CA VAL A 204 -3.99 -19.56 -16.54
C VAL A 204 -3.25 -20.14 -17.73
N VAL A 205 -2.15 -19.49 -18.11
CA VAL A 205 -1.39 -19.78 -19.36
C VAL A 205 -0.16 -20.66 -19.14
N THR A 206 0.20 -20.93 -17.90
CA THR A 206 1.36 -21.75 -17.50
C THR A 206 0.99 -23.23 -17.33
N GLU A 207 2.00 -24.11 -17.27
CA GLU A 207 1.80 -25.53 -17.01
C GLU A 207 1.19 -25.77 -15.63
N ASN A 208 1.68 -25.09 -14.59
CA ASN A 208 1.06 -25.09 -13.27
C ASN A 208 -0.23 -24.26 -13.32
N LYS A 209 -1.36 -24.91 -13.10
CA LYS A 209 -2.70 -24.29 -13.14
C LYS A 209 -3.25 -23.98 -11.75
N GLU A 210 -2.52 -24.35 -10.69
CA GLU A 210 -3.03 -24.24 -9.33
C GLU A 210 -2.82 -22.84 -8.75
N ILE A 211 -3.93 -22.18 -8.46
CA ILE A 211 -3.96 -20.91 -7.71
C ILE A 211 -4.83 -21.16 -6.49
N SER A 212 -4.23 -21.12 -5.29
CA SER A 212 -4.98 -21.31 -4.05
C SER A 212 -6.00 -20.19 -3.84
N GLN A 213 -7.00 -20.42 -2.99
CA GLN A 213 -8.00 -19.39 -2.68
C GLN A 213 -7.37 -18.14 -2.07
N GLN A 214 -6.38 -18.32 -1.19
CA GLN A 214 -5.64 -17.17 -0.62
C GLN A 214 -4.86 -16.42 -1.70
N ALA A 215 -4.24 -17.12 -2.63
CA ALA A 215 -3.52 -16.50 -3.74
C ALA A 215 -4.45 -15.70 -4.65
N LYS A 216 -5.67 -16.17 -4.88
CA LYS A 216 -6.67 -15.41 -5.65
C LYS A 216 -7.02 -14.09 -4.96
N ILE A 217 -7.22 -14.10 -3.66
CA ILE A 217 -7.45 -12.88 -2.87
C ILE A 217 -6.25 -11.94 -2.99
N ASP A 218 -5.04 -12.47 -2.86
CA ASP A 218 -3.81 -11.67 -2.93
C ASP A 218 -3.59 -11.07 -4.32
N LEU A 219 -3.89 -11.82 -5.39
CA LEU A 219 -3.84 -11.31 -6.77
C LEU A 219 -4.88 -10.21 -7.00
N ILE A 220 -6.09 -10.37 -6.48
CA ILE A 220 -7.14 -9.34 -6.55
C ILE A 220 -6.68 -8.06 -5.82
N ILE A 221 -6.12 -8.20 -4.63
CA ILE A 221 -5.57 -7.06 -3.88
C ILE A 221 -4.48 -6.36 -4.69
N ALA A 222 -3.56 -7.12 -5.27
CA ALA A 222 -2.49 -6.57 -6.09
C ALA A 222 -3.05 -5.77 -7.27
N LEU A 223 -3.97 -6.33 -8.03
CA LEU A 223 -4.53 -5.70 -9.23
C LEU A 223 -5.37 -4.45 -8.90
N ILE A 224 -6.21 -4.50 -7.87
CA ILE A 224 -7.00 -3.33 -7.43
C ILE A 224 -6.07 -2.22 -6.95
N THR A 225 -5.04 -2.57 -6.19
CA THR A 225 -4.02 -1.60 -5.75
C THR A 225 -3.39 -0.88 -6.94
N LEU A 226 -3.08 -1.63 -8.01
CA LEU A 226 -2.45 -1.06 -9.21
C LEU A 226 -3.36 -0.12 -9.99
N LYS A 227 -4.68 -0.30 -9.94
CA LYS A 227 -5.63 0.66 -10.56
C LYS A 227 -5.43 2.09 -10.04
N TYR A 228 -4.91 2.25 -8.83
CA TYR A 228 -4.75 3.53 -8.14
C TYR A 228 -3.29 3.86 -7.87
N THR A 229 -2.37 3.19 -8.55
CA THR A 229 -0.92 3.40 -8.44
C THR A 229 -0.38 4.01 -9.72
N GLN A 230 0.40 5.07 -9.60
CA GLN A 230 1.03 5.71 -10.77
C GLN A 230 1.88 4.71 -11.56
N SER A 231 1.65 4.63 -12.86
CA SER A 231 2.33 3.68 -13.75
C SER A 231 3.77 4.11 -14.07
N ASN A 232 4.65 3.18 -14.44
CA ASN A 232 4.50 1.74 -14.34
C ASN A 232 4.39 1.32 -12.89
N SER A 233 3.57 0.31 -12.64
CA SER A 233 3.42 -0.20 -11.29
C SER A 233 3.39 -1.72 -11.23
N VAL A 234 3.94 -2.25 -10.13
CA VAL A 234 3.99 -3.68 -9.79
C VAL A 234 3.70 -3.82 -8.31
N CYS A 235 2.92 -4.82 -7.93
CA CYS A 235 2.55 -5.06 -6.54
C CYS A 235 2.76 -6.52 -6.17
N TYR A 236 3.55 -6.75 -5.11
CA TYR A 236 3.68 -8.04 -4.44
C TYR A 236 2.68 -8.09 -3.30
N ALA A 237 1.97 -9.19 -3.16
CA ALA A 237 0.94 -9.38 -2.13
C ALA A 237 1.04 -10.75 -1.49
N LYS A 238 0.73 -10.83 -0.20
CA LYS A 238 0.71 -12.07 0.56
C LYS A 238 -0.17 -11.93 1.81
N GLY A 239 -0.97 -12.94 2.10
CA GLY A 239 -1.73 -12.99 3.34
C GLY A 239 -2.76 -11.87 3.50
N GLY A 240 -3.36 -11.41 2.41
CA GLY A 240 -4.40 -10.39 2.44
C GLY A 240 -3.88 -8.95 2.41
N GLN A 241 -2.65 -8.75 1.99
CA GLN A 241 -2.06 -7.41 1.92
C GLN A 241 -1.02 -7.25 0.82
N ALA A 242 -0.86 -6.04 0.32
CA ALA A 242 0.31 -5.65 -0.44
C ALA A 242 1.52 -5.63 0.49
N ILE A 243 2.63 -6.23 0.06
CA ILE A 243 3.88 -6.27 0.83
C ILE A 243 5.01 -5.48 0.16
N GLY A 244 4.84 -5.11 -1.11
CA GLY A 244 5.77 -4.24 -1.82
C GLY A 244 5.13 -3.66 -3.07
N ILE A 245 5.11 -2.34 -3.17
CA ILE A 245 4.51 -1.62 -4.30
C ILE A 245 5.60 -0.76 -4.96
N GLY A 246 5.79 -0.95 -6.25
CA GLY A 246 6.60 -0.07 -7.09
C GLY A 246 5.70 0.82 -7.92
N ALA A 247 5.94 2.12 -7.88
CA ALA A 247 5.11 3.13 -8.53
C ALA A 247 5.95 4.09 -9.37
N GLY A 248 5.37 4.61 -10.45
CA GLY A 248 5.92 5.72 -11.21
C GLY A 248 7.24 5.41 -11.94
N GLN A 249 7.51 4.16 -12.24
CA GLN A 249 8.76 3.77 -12.89
C GLN A 249 8.61 3.75 -14.42
N GLN A 250 9.64 4.19 -15.12
CA GLN A 250 9.65 4.20 -16.59
C GLN A 250 10.00 2.83 -17.18
N SER A 251 10.80 2.04 -16.48
CA SER A 251 11.20 0.69 -16.88
C SER A 251 10.45 -0.37 -16.07
N ARG A 252 9.85 -1.36 -16.74
CA ARG A 252 9.15 -2.47 -16.07
C ARG A 252 10.08 -3.24 -15.14
N ILE A 253 11.28 -3.56 -15.57
CA ILE A 253 12.22 -4.32 -14.74
C ILE A 253 12.65 -3.52 -13.49
N HIS A 254 12.86 -2.21 -13.62
CA HIS A 254 13.18 -1.37 -12.46
C HIS A 254 12.01 -1.34 -11.48
N CYS A 255 10.78 -1.31 -11.99
CA CYS A 255 9.58 -1.37 -11.15
C CYS A 255 9.49 -2.69 -10.39
N THR A 256 9.71 -3.81 -11.07
CA THR A 256 9.70 -5.15 -10.47
C THR A 256 10.78 -5.29 -9.39
N ARG A 257 11.96 -4.72 -9.61
CA ARG A 257 13.05 -4.70 -8.62
C ARG A 257 12.70 -3.85 -7.41
N LEU A 258 12.17 -2.64 -7.62
CA LEU A 258 11.79 -1.73 -6.54
C LEU A 258 10.72 -2.36 -5.65
N ALA A 259 9.65 -2.84 -6.25
CA ALA A 259 8.57 -3.48 -5.51
C ALA A 259 9.07 -4.75 -4.78
N GLY A 260 9.92 -5.54 -5.43
CA GLY A 260 10.55 -6.72 -4.84
C GLY A 260 11.44 -6.41 -3.66
N SER A 261 12.22 -5.32 -3.73
CA SER A 261 13.05 -4.87 -2.62
C SER A 261 12.21 -4.47 -1.40
N LYS A 262 11.08 -3.82 -1.61
CA LYS A 262 10.13 -3.49 -0.54
C LYS A 262 9.50 -4.74 0.07
N ALA A 263 9.10 -5.70 -0.75
CA ALA A 263 8.58 -6.99 -0.29
C ALA A 263 9.62 -7.76 0.52
N ASP A 264 10.87 -7.76 0.08
CA ASP A 264 11.98 -8.37 0.82
C ASP A 264 12.16 -7.72 2.19
N ASN A 265 12.14 -6.39 2.26
CA ASN A 265 12.25 -5.65 3.52
C ASN A 265 11.12 -6.02 4.50
N TRP A 266 9.90 -6.17 4.02
CA TRP A 266 8.77 -6.61 4.84
C TRP A 266 9.06 -7.98 5.48
N PHE A 267 9.61 -8.91 4.72
CA PHE A 267 9.92 -10.25 5.23
C PHE A 267 11.17 -10.26 6.13
N LEU A 268 12.21 -9.50 5.78
CA LEU A 268 13.42 -9.36 6.59
C LEU A 268 13.13 -8.80 7.99
N ARG A 269 12.16 -7.89 8.11
CA ARG A 269 11.75 -7.35 9.41
C ARG A 269 11.21 -8.40 10.37
N GLN A 270 10.78 -9.55 9.87
CA GLN A 270 10.27 -10.66 10.67
C GLN A 270 11.39 -11.59 11.19
N ASN A 271 12.62 -11.38 10.78
CA ASN A 271 13.75 -12.18 11.24
C ASN A 271 14.03 -11.92 12.74
N PRO A 272 14.34 -12.98 13.54
CA PRO A 272 14.66 -12.81 14.96
C PRO A 272 15.75 -11.78 15.26
N LYS A 273 16.77 -11.63 14.39
CA LYS A 273 17.80 -10.59 14.56
C LYS A 273 17.20 -9.18 14.56
N VAL A 274 16.18 -8.94 13.72
CA VAL A 274 15.50 -7.65 13.63
C VAL A 274 14.51 -7.48 14.78
N LEU A 275 13.73 -8.53 15.08
CA LEU A 275 12.75 -8.50 16.16
C LEU A 275 13.39 -8.27 17.53
N ASN A 276 14.62 -8.74 17.72
CA ASN A 276 15.34 -8.67 18.99
C ASN A 276 16.39 -7.54 19.05
N LEU A 277 16.36 -6.58 18.14
CA LEU A 277 17.26 -5.44 18.18
C LEU A 277 17.15 -4.72 19.54
N PRO A 278 18.31 -4.47 20.22
CA PRO A 278 18.32 -3.96 21.58
C PRO A 278 18.15 -2.42 21.64
N PHE A 279 16.98 -1.94 21.22
CA PHE A 279 16.68 -0.50 21.27
C PHE A 279 16.69 0.04 22.69
N LYS A 280 17.18 1.26 22.86
CA LYS A 280 16.98 2.02 24.09
C LYS A 280 15.49 2.34 24.25
N GLU A 281 15.01 2.40 25.50
CA GLU A 281 13.60 2.63 25.80
C GLU A 281 13.04 3.97 25.26
N ASN A 282 13.88 4.99 25.22
CA ASN A 282 13.50 6.34 24.80
C ASN A 282 13.42 6.54 23.29
N ILE A 283 13.73 5.52 22.49
CA ILE A 283 13.68 5.61 21.03
C ILE A 283 12.25 5.44 20.54
N GLY A 284 11.71 6.46 19.87
CA GLY A 284 10.37 6.45 19.32
C GLY A 284 10.22 5.57 18.08
N ARG A 285 8.97 5.33 17.67
CA ARG A 285 8.64 4.43 16.55
C ARG A 285 9.31 4.83 15.23
N ALA A 286 9.27 6.11 14.88
CA ALA A 286 9.86 6.60 13.64
C ALA A 286 11.38 6.36 13.58
N ASP A 287 12.08 6.63 14.68
CA ASP A 287 13.52 6.41 14.78
C ASP A 287 13.87 4.92 14.78
N ARG A 288 13.02 4.08 15.40
CA ARG A 288 13.17 2.62 15.34
C ARG A 288 12.98 2.10 13.92
N ASP A 289 11.95 2.56 13.21
CA ASP A 289 11.70 2.18 11.82
C ASP A 289 12.87 2.58 10.92
N ASN A 290 13.41 3.78 11.10
CA ASN A 290 14.58 4.25 10.35
C ASN A 290 15.82 3.39 10.63
N ALA A 291 16.08 3.08 11.89
CA ALA A 291 17.22 2.23 12.28
C ALA A 291 17.08 0.82 11.71
N ILE A 292 15.88 0.25 11.73
CA ILE A 292 15.60 -1.07 11.15
C ILE A 292 15.85 -1.04 9.63
N ASP A 293 15.35 -0.01 8.94
CA ASP A 293 15.54 0.14 7.49
C ASP A 293 17.02 0.17 7.11
N LEU A 294 17.83 0.92 7.85
CA LEU A 294 19.29 0.94 7.68
C LEU A 294 19.91 -0.42 7.99
N TYR A 295 19.53 -1.02 9.11
CA TYR A 295 20.10 -2.29 9.59
C TYR A 295 19.92 -3.45 8.60
N ILE A 296 18.74 -3.54 7.98
CA ILE A 296 18.45 -4.59 7.01
C ILE A 296 18.97 -4.25 5.60
N GLY A 297 19.33 -2.99 5.34
CA GLY A 297 19.82 -2.50 4.06
C GLY A 297 21.32 -2.71 3.84
N GLU A 298 21.82 -2.19 2.75
CA GLU A 298 23.26 -2.21 2.43
C GLU A 298 24.04 -1.15 3.21
N ASP A 299 23.38 -0.07 3.61
CA ASP A 299 23.98 1.05 4.35
C ASP A 299 23.94 0.83 5.88
N TYR A 300 24.03 -0.42 6.31
CA TYR A 300 23.89 -0.78 7.74
C TYR A 300 24.94 -0.14 8.64
N MET A 301 26.11 0.24 8.10
CA MET A 301 27.13 0.93 8.88
C MET A 301 26.69 2.33 9.33
N ASP A 302 25.71 2.93 8.67
CA ASP A 302 25.15 4.21 9.11
C ASP A 302 24.46 4.12 10.48
N VAL A 303 24.08 2.93 10.90
CA VAL A 303 23.49 2.69 12.23
C VAL A 303 24.38 1.80 13.13
N LEU A 304 25.35 1.09 12.57
CA LEU A 304 26.22 0.15 13.33
C LEU A 304 27.64 0.66 13.56
N ALA A 305 28.09 1.73 12.90
CA ALA A 305 29.40 2.28 13.14
C ALA A 305 29.57 2.76 14.60
N ASP A 306 30.80 2.71 15.10
CA ASP A 306 31.12 3.23 16.44
C ASP A 306 30.80 4.73 16.49
N GLY A 307 30.12 5.15 17.57
CA GLY A 307 29.56 6.49 17.71
C GLY A 307 28.14 6.64 17.19
N GLU A 308 27.69 5.76 16.32
CA GLU A 308 26.32 5.77 15.80
C GLU A 308 25.41 4.77 16.53
N TRP A 309 25.84 3.53 16.71
CA TRP A 309 25.00 2.53 17.36
C TRP A 309 24.62 2.90 18.80
N GLU A 310 25.50 3.59 19.51
CA GLU A 310 25.28 4.02 20.90
C GLU A 310 24.12 5.01 21.03
N ARG A 311 23.73 5.65 19.94
CA ARG A 311 22.60 6.60 19.94
C ARG A 311 21.25 5.89 20.04
N VAL A 312 21.18 4.66 19.52
CA VAL A 312 19.92 3.96 19.29
C VAL A 312 19.82 2.67 20.13
N PHE A 313 20.93 1.94 20.29
CA PHE A 313 20.96 0.63 20.90
C PHE A 313 21.63 0.63 22.28
N THR A 314 21.24 -0.33 23.13
CA THR A 314 21.88 -0.55 24.43
C THR A 314 23.20 -1.32 24.30
N GLU A 315 23.36 -2.11 23.24
CA GLU A 315 24.58 -2.83 22.86
C GLU A 315 24.67 -2.88 21.34
N LYS A 316 25.87 -3.11 20.81
CA LYS A 316 26.12 -3.15 19.37
C LYS A 316 25.53 -4.43 18.78
N PRO A 317 24.52 -4.32 17.88
CA PRO A 317 23.98 -5.48 17.18
C PRO A 317 25.02 -6.11 16.26
N GLU A 318 24.91 -7.43 16.06
CA GLU A 318 25.66 -8.11 15.02
C GLU A 318 25.13 -7.73 13.64
N VAL A 319 26.01 -7.70 12.66
CA VAL A 319 25.64 -7.44 11.26
C VAL A 319 24.67 -8.54 10.78
N PHE A 320 23.60 -8.13 10.12
CA PHE A 320 22.71 -9.03 9.40
C PHE A 320 23.34 -9.28 8.02
N THR A 321 24.05 -10.41 7.88
CA THR A 321 24.87 -10.66 6.69
C THR A 321 24.03 -10.93 5.46
N LYS A 322 24.62 -10.72 4.29
CA LYS A 322 24.00 -11.00 3.00
C LYS A 322 23.55 -12.45 2.88
N GLU A 323 24.36 -13.37 3.36
CA GLU A 323 24.07 -14.81 3.37
C GLU A 323 22.88 -15.14 4.28
N GLU A 324 22.82 -14.56 5.47
CA GLU A 324 21.70 -14.72 6.39
C GLU A 324 20.41 -14.16 5.82
N LYS A 325 20.46 -12.99 5.17
CA LYS A 325 19.31 -12.39 4.50
C LYS A 325 18.79 -13.29 3.38
N ARG A 326 19.69 -13.82 2.53
CA ARG A 326 19.29 -14.72 1.44
C ARG A 326 18.64 -15.99 1.98
N ALA A 327 19.22 -16.61 2.99
CA ALA A 327 18.67 -17.80 3.63
C ALA A 327 17.27 -17.54 4.22
N TRP A 328 17.05 -16.35 4.79
CA TRP A 328 15.75 -15.97 5.33
C TRP A 328 14.72 -15.73 4.22
N LEU A 329 15.10 -14.97 3.19
CA LEU A 329 14.23 -14.66 2.05
C LEU A 329 13.80 -15.92 1.29
N ASP A 330 14.65 -16.95 1.22
CA ASP A 330 14.32 -18.22 0.61
C ASP A 330 13.17 -18.97 1.32
N LYS A 331 12.84 -18.60 2.54
CA LYS A 331 11.70 -19.14 3.30
C LYS A 331 10.39 -18.43 2.98
N ASN A 332 10.44 -17.28 2.32
CA ASN A 332 9.23 -16.60 1.89
C ASN A 332 8.69 -17.26 0.62
N THR A 333 7.49 -17.80 0.70
CA THR A 333 6.83 -18.54 -0.39
C THR A 333 5.40 -18.07 -0.57
N ASP A 334 4.74 -18.55 -1.63
CA ASP A 334 3.34 -18.28 -1.91
C ASP A 334 3.01 -16.80 -2.09
N VAL A 335 3.98 -15.99 -2.51
CA VAL A 335 3.79 -14.58 -2.82
C VAL A 335 3.08 -14.44 -4.16
N ALA A 336 2.11 -13.55 -4.22
CA ALA A 336 1.41 -13.16 -5.44
C ALA A 336 2.00 -11.87 -6.01
N LEU A 337 1.99 -11.75 -7.33
CA LEU A 337 2.49 -10.57 -8.05
C LEU A 337 1.45 -10.12 -9.08
N GLY A 338 1.10 -8.83 -9.04
CA GLY A 338 0.33 -8.15 -10.08
C GLY A 338 1.18 -7.15 -10.84
N SER A 339 0.92 -7.00 -12.13
CA SER A 339 1.53 -5.98 -12.98
C SER A 339 0.45 -5.22 -13.74
N ASP A 340 0.57 -3.90 -13.82
CA ASP A 340 -0.40 -3.04 -14.51
C ASP A 340 -0.33 -3.13 -16.05
N ALA A 341 0.74 -3.72 -16.58
CA ALA A 341 0.91 -4.01 -18.01
C ALA A 341 1.74 -5.29 -18.18
N PHE A 342 1.90 -5.74 -19.43
CA PHE A 342 2.62 -6.98 -19.72
C PHE A 342 4.10 -6.91 -19.27
N PHE A 343 4.65 -8.05 -18.90
CA PHE A 343 6.09 -8.21 -18.71
C PHE A 343 6.77 -8.40 -20.07
N PRO A 344 7.78 -7.58 -20.41
CA PRO A 344 8.43 -7.69 -21.72
C PRO A 344 9.37 -8.87 -21.85
N PHE A 345 9.98 -9.33 -20.75
CA PHE A 345 10.96 -10.43 -20.73
C PHE A 345 10.89 -11.24 -19.43
N GLY A 346 11.44 -12.45 -19.48
CA GLY A 346 11.49 -13.37 -18.35
C GLY A 346 12.35 -12.93 -17.18
N ASP A 347 13.21 -11.91 -17.34
CA ASP A 347 14.02 -11.35 -16.24
C ASP A 347 13.13 -10.79 -15.10
N ASN A 348 11.96 -10.26 -15.43
CA ASN A 348 10.97 -9.85 -14.45
C ASN A 348 10.50 -11.03 -13.58
N ILE A 349 10.29 -12.18 -14.22
CA ILE A 349 9.87 -13.42 -13.53
C ILE A 349 11.00 -13.92 -12.62
N GLU A 350 12.23 -13.92 -13.12
CA GLU A 350 13.41 -14.32 -12.32
C GLU A 350 13.57 -13.43 -11.08
N ARG A 351 13.38 -12.11 -11.26
CA ARG A 351 13.42 -11.20 -10.09
C ARG A 351 12.31 -11.51 -9.10
N ALA A 352 11.09 -11.70 -9.59
CA ALA A 352 9.93 -12.01 -8.74
C ALA A 352 10.13 -13.33 -7.97
N TYR A 353 10.67 -14.34 -8.63
CA TYR A 353 10.95 -15.63 -8.01
C TYR A 353 11.86 -15.51 -6.79
N LYS A 354 12.87 -14.64 -6.83
CA LYS A 354 13.80 -14.38 -5.70
C LYS A 354 13.10 -13.81 -4.46
N SER A 355 11.93 -13.22 -4.61
CA SER A 355 11.11 -12.70 -3.51
C SER A 355 9.96 -13.65 -3.12
N GLY A 356 10.00 -14.90 -3.57
CA GLY A 356 9.03 -15.93 -3.18
C GLY A 356 7.76 -15.98 -4.02
N VAL A 357 7.71 -15.30 -5.16
CA VAL A 357 6.54 -15.29 -6.03
C VAL A 357 6.26 -16.67 -6.61
N LYS A 358 5.02 -17.11 -6.48
CA LYS A 358 4.49 -18.35 -7.01
C LYS A 358 3.26 -18.13 -7.91
N TYR A 359 2.63 -16.99 -7.82
CA TYR A 359 1.41 -16.65 -8.54
C TYR A 359 1.55 -15.27 -9.18
N ILE A 360 1.17 -15.16 -10.46
CA ILE A 360 1.27 -13.89 -11.20
C ILE A 360 -0.03 -13.62 -11.96
N ALA A 361 -0.45 -12.35 -11.95
CA ALA A 361 -1.50 -11.84 -12.82
C ALA A 361 -0.95 -10.63 -13.60
N GLN A 362 -1.03 -10.69 -14.92
CA GLN A 362 -0.62 -9.63 -15.82
C GLN A 362 -1.47 -9.67 -17.09
N PRO A 363 -1.55 -8.58 -17.88
CA PRO A 363 -2.40 -8.54 -19.06
C PRO A 363 -2.04 -9.52 -20.17
N GLY A 364 -0.76 -9.81 -20.38
CA GLY A 364 -0.30 -10.46 -21.60
C GLY A 364 -0.27 -9.50 -22.78
N GLY A 365 0.08 -9.98 -23.98
CA GLY A 365 0.10 -9.19 -25.20
C GLY A 365 1.48 -8.71 -25.63
N SER A 366 2.55 -9.15 -24.98
CA SER A 366 3.92 -8.93 -25.44
C SER A 366 4.28 -9.92 -26.57
N ILE A 367 5.10 -9.49 -27.51
CA ILE A 367 5.69 -10.40 -28.50
C ILE A 367 6.59 -11.45 -27.87
N ARG A 368 6.95 -11.29 -26.61
CA ARG A 368 7.77 -12.21 -25.81
C ARG A 368 6.98 -12.97 -24.75
N ASP A 369 5.66 -13.06 -24.89
CA ASP A 369 4.83 -13.81 -23.94
C ASP A 369 5.30 -15.27 -23.78
N ASP A 370 5.75 -15.90 -24.87
CA ASP A 370 6.32 -17.25 -24.86
C ASP A 370 7.53 -17.38 -23.91
N ASN A 371 8.45 -16.42 -23.95
CA ASN A 371 9.61 -16.37 -23.05
C ASN A 371 9.20 -16.18 -21.58
N VAL A 372 8.21 -15.32 -21.33
CA VAL A 372 7.69 -15.07 -19.99
C VAL A 372 7.01 -16.32 -19.43
N ILE A 373 6.18 -17.00 -20.23
CA ILE A 373 5.53 -18.25 -19.86
C ILE A 373 6.56 -19.36 -19.59
N GLU A 374 7.55 -19.51 -20.47
CA GLU A 374 8.62 -20.50 -20.29
C GLU A 374 9.37 -20.30 -18.98
N THR A 375 9.70 -19.04 -18.63
CA THR A 375 10.39 -18.72 -17.38
C THR A 375 9.53 -19.08 -16.17
N CYS A 376 8.23 -18.79 -16.21
CA CYS A 376 7.29 -19.23 -15.19
C CYS A 376 7.27 -20.74 -15.03
N ASN A 377 7.24 -21.49 -16.14
CA ASN A 377 7.22 -22.96 -16.12
C ASN A 377 8.48 -23.54 -15.49
N LYS A 378 9.65 -22.96 -15.76
CA LYS A 378 10.92 -23.34 -15.11
C LYS A 378 10.90 -23.18 -13.60
N ARG A 379 10.13 -22.21 -13.10
CA ARG A 379 10.04 -21.89 -11.67
C ARG A 379 8.77 -22.42 -11.02
N ASN A 380 7.99 -23.21 -11.72
CA ASN A 380 6.71 -23.76 -11.25
C ASN A 380 5.73 -22.67 -10.79
N ILE A 381 5.75 -21.51 -11.44
CA ILE A 381 4.86 -20.40 -11.17
C ILE A 381 3.59 -20.55 -11.98
N ALA A 382 2.43 -20.32 -11.35
CA ALA A 382 1.14 -20.22 -12.03
C ALA A 382 0.89 -18.76 -12.41
N MET A 383 0.69 -18.50 -13.70
CA MET A 383 0.43 -17.14 -14.20
C MET A 383 -0.85 -17.11 -15.02
N CYS A 384 -1.68 -16.11 -14.76
CA CYS A 384 -2.85 -15.82 -15.57
C CYS A 384 -2.66 -14.54 -16.39
N PHE A 385 -3.29 -14.50 -17.57
CA PHE A 385 -3.42 -13.31 -18.40
C PHE A 385 -4.79 -12.71 -18.19
N THR A 386 -4.82 -11.46 -17.74
CA THR A 386 -6.07 -10.73 -17.48
C THR A 386 -6.65 -10.09 -18.74
N GLY A 387 -5.81 -9.85 -19.75
CA GLY A 387 -6.21 -9.16 -20.97
C GLY A 387 -6.51 -7.67 -20.80
N MET A 388 -6.30 -7.11 -19.60
CA MET A 388 -6.63 -5.73 -19.28
C MET A 388 -5.45 -4.97 -18.65
N ARG A 389 -4.97 -3.95 -19.36
CA ARG A 389 -3.98 -3.00 -18.85
C ARG A 389 -4.62 -2.06 -17.82
N LEU A 390 -3.92 -1.79 -16.73
CA LEU A 390 -4.41 -1.00 -15.60
C LEU A 390 -3.64 0.32 -15.42
N PHE A 391 -3.21 0.97 -16.48
CA PHE A 391 -2.47 2.23 -16.37
C PHE A 391 -3.27 3.30 -15.63
N HIS A 392 -2.57 4.00 -14.75
CA HIS A 392 -3.07 5.12 -13.98
C HIS A 392 -2.09 6.29 -14.09
N HIS A 393 -2.56 7.41 -14.59
CA HIS A 393 -1.76 8.62 -14.79
C HIS A 393 -2.46 9.87 -14.26
#